data_7ef932a0cd2be01f78a99642f8082275
#
_entry.id   7ef932a0cd2be01f78a99642f8082275
#
_cell.length_a   1.000
_cell.length_b   1.000
_cell.length_c   1.000
_cell.angle_alpha   90.00
_cell.angle_beta   90.00
_cell.angle_gamma   90.00
#
_symmetry.space_group_name_H-M   'P 1'
#
loop_
_entity.id
_entity.type
_entity.pdbx_description
1 polymer ?
#
loop_
_entity_poly.entity_id
_entity_poly.type
_entity_poly.pdbx_seq_one_letter_code
_entity_poly.pdbx_strand_id
1 'polypeptide(L)'
;MKLPFAGRLLAIAVLAAASAALPFSSAFADEAAAKPKVGLVMKSLANEFFVTMQEGAKDYQKAHPADFDMITNGIKNETDTAAQIDIVNQMILSKVNAIVIAPADSKALVTVLKKASDAGIKVVNIDNRLDPGVLKSKNLDIPFVGPDNRKGAKLVGDYLAKQMSAGDKVGIIEGVPTTTNAQQRTAGFKDAMDAAGMKIVSVQSGNWEIDQGQKVASAMLSEYPDLKALLAGNDNMALGAVSAVRAA
;
A
#
# COMPACT_ATOMS: atom_id res chain seq x y z
N MET A 1 -99.21 -37.58 11.50
CA MET A 1 -100.35 -36.97 12.20
C MET A 1 -99.84 -35.67 12.88
N LYS A 2 -100.27 -34.53 12.39
CA LYS A 2 -100.29 -33.20 13.00
C LYS A 2 -99.01 -32.54 13.55
N LEU A 3 -98.61 -31.49 12.83
CA LEU A 3 -97.84 -30.27 13.24
C LEU A 3 -98.49 -29.55 14.48
N PRO A 4 -97.83 -28.71 15.25
CA PRO A 4 -97.69 -27.31 14.67
C PRO A 4 -96.37 -26.54 15.05
N PHE A 5 -96.09 -25.61 14.19
CA PHE A 5 -95.53 -24.29 14.28
C PHE A 5 -95.31 -23.67 15.68
N ALA A 6 -94.16 -23.10 15.86
CA ALA A 6 -93.99 -21.84 16.64
C ALA A 6 -92.69 -21.12 16.17
N GLY A 7 -92.91 -19.93 15.59
CA GLY A 7 -91.81 -19.04 15.16
C GLY A 7 -91.13 -18.36 16.33
N ARG A 8 -89.85 -18.02 16.16
CA ARG A 8 -89.12 -17.07 16.96
C ARG A 8 -88.34 -16.11 16.07
N LEU A 9 -88.74 -14.89 16.20
CA LEU A 9 -88.05 -13.74 15.65
C LEU A 9 -86.59 -13.69 16.16
N LEU A 10 -85.66 -13.57 15.24
CA LEU A 10 -84.27 -13.27 15.57
C LEU A 10 -84.00 -11.82 15.26
N ALA A 11 -83.75 -11.03 16.33
CA ALA A 11 -83.30 -9.64 16.22
C ALA A 11 -81.86 -9.60 15.76
N ILE A 12 -81.59 -8.94 14.63
CA ILE A 12 -80.25 -8.68 14.13
C ILE A 12 -79.73 -7.43 14.86
N ALA A 13 -78.77 -7.61 15.78
CA ALA A 13 -77.97 -6.51 16.33
C ALA A 13 -76.81 -6.22 15.39
N VAL A 14 -76.83 -5.03 14.74
CA VAL A 14 -75.73 -4.51 13.95
C VAL A 14 -74.70 -3.94 14.92
N LEU A 15 -73.55 -4.69 15.07
CA LEU A 15 -72.39 -4.19 15.80
C LEU A 15 -71.55 -3.34 14.81
N ALA A 16 -71.60 -2.02 14.97
CA ALA A 16 -70.69 -1.12 14.26
C ALA A 16 -69.24 -1.27 14.84
N ALA A 17 -68.40 -1.99 14.17
CA ALA A 17 -66.96 -2.02 14.48
C ALA A 17 -66.29 -0.73 14.00
N ALA A 18 -65.99 0.17 14.94
CA ALA A 18 -65.14 1.33 14.69
C ALA A 18 -63.71 0.84 14.48
N SER A 19 -63.26 0.77 13.22
CA SER A 19 -61.88 0.51 12.87
C SER A 19 -61.03 1.76 13.20
N ALA A 20 -60.39 1.75 14.38
CA ALA A 20 -59.35 2.73 14.69
C ALA A 20 -58.13 2.43 13.80
N ALA A 21 -58.02 3.18 12.72
CA ALA A 21 -56.79 3.22 11.90
C ALA A 21 -55.67 3.84 12.75
N LEU A 22 -54.83 2.99 13.36
CA LEU A 22 -53.55 3.44 13.92
C LEU A 22 -52.67 3.88 12.74
N PRO A 23 -52.10 5.09 12.75
CA PRO A 23 -51.11 5.47 11.76
C PRO A 23 -49.88 4.58 12.03
N PHE A 24 -49.59 3.63 11.14
CA PHE A 24 -48.29 3.04 11.01
C PHE A 24 -47.34 4.17 10.54
N SER A 25 -46.81 4.93 11.48
CA SER A 25 -45.59 5.70 11.26
C SER A 25 -44.48 4.68 11.06
N SER A 26 -44.22 4.31 9.81
CA SER A 26 -42.95 3.71 9.44
C SER A 26 -41.87 4.77 9.76
N ALA A 27 -41.36 4.72 10.97
CA ALA A 27 -40.07 5.28 11.28
C ALA A 27 -39.06 4.56 10.38
N PHE A 28 -38.85 5.09 9.15
CA PHE A 28 -37.58 4.85 8.47
C PHE A 28 -36.55 5.50 9.40
N ALA A 29 -36.02 4.72 10.34
CA ALA A 29 -34.75 5.06 10.93
C ALA A 29 -33.82 5.20 9.73
N ASP A 30 -33.37 6.42 9.48
CA ASP A 30 -32.28 6.73 8.59
C ASP A 30 -31.09 5.96 9.21
N GLU A 31 -30.85 4.75 8.72
CA GLU A 31 -29.72 3.92 9.13
C GLU A 31 -28.52 4.69 8.62
N ALA A 32 -27.98 5.54 9.49
CA ALA A 32 -26.81 6.36 9.18
C ALA A 32 -25.80 5.44 8.50
N ALA A 33 -25.59 5.63 7.21
CA ALA A 33 -24.77 4.74 6.39
C ALA A 33 -23.45 4.52 7.13
N ALA A 34 -23.16 3.26 7.47
CA ALA A 34 -21.96 2.92 8.22
C ALA A 34 -20.76 3.52 7.53
N LYS A 35 -19.87 4.20 8.27
CA LYS A 35 -18.70 4.85 7.72
C LYS A 35 -17.88 3.86 6.89
N PRO A 36 -17.40 4.24 5.71
CA PRO A 36 -16.54 3.37 4.93
C PRO A 36 -15.27 3.03 5.71
N LYS A 37 -14.85 1.79 5.63
CA LYS A 37 -13.65 1.27 6.27
C LYS A 37 -12.51 1.20 5.26
N VAL A 38 -11.37 1.82 5.57
CA VAL A 38 -10.17 1.83 4.73
C VAL A 38 -9.08 0.99 5.38
N GLY A 39 -8.56 0.00 4.65
CA GLY A 39 -7.37 -0.76 5.02
C GLY A 39 -6.12 -0.07 4.48
N LEU A 40 -5.20 0.35 5.35
CA LEU A 40 -3.90 0.88 4.97
C LEU A 40 -2.83 -0.19 5.18
N VAL A 41 -2.25 -0.69 4.08
CA VAL A 41 -1.26 -1.77 4.08
C VAL A 41 0.11 -1.22 3.73
N MET A 42 0.98 -1.11 4.74
CA MET A 42 2.35 -0.63 4.58
C MET A 42 3.33 -1.76 4.26
N LYS A 43 4.52 -1.40 3.83
CA LYS A 43 5.69 -2.26 3.82
C LYS A 43 6.25 -2.39 5.24
N SER A 44 7.58 -2.48 5.41
CA SER A 44 8.20 -2.70 6.70
C SER A 44 7.94 -1.55 7.68
N LEU A 45 7.27 -1.85 8.79
CA LEU A 45 7.10 -0.91 9.90
C LEU A 45 8.35 -0.84 10.82
N ALA A 46 9.42 -1.57 10.49
CA ALA A 46 10.76 -1.32 11.03
C ALA A 46 11.51 -0.21 10.27
N ASN A 47 10.95 0.26 9.14
CA ASN A 47 11.48 1.35 8.35
C ASN A 47 10.73 2.65 8.70
N GLU A 48 11.45 3.64 9.22
CA GLU A 48 10.91 4.94 9.69
C GLU A 48 10.12 5.67 8.60
N PHE A 49 10.48 5.50 7.33
CA PHE A 49 9.74 6.07 6.21
C PHE A 49 8.27 5.62 6.21
N PHE A 50 8.00 4.33 6.41
CA PHE A 50 6.63 3.80 6.41
C PHE A 50 5.90 4.08 7.73
N VAL A 51 6.63 4.18 8.85
CA VAL A 51 6.07 4.65 10.13
C VAL A 51 5.55 6.07 9.98
N THR A 52 6.38 6.98 9.47
CA THR A 52 6.01 8.39 9.24
C THR A 52 4.82 8.52 8.27
N MET A 53 4.81 7.72 7.19
CA MET A 53 3.70 7.71 6.25
C MET A 53 2.39 7.23 6.91
N GLN A 54 2.47 6.19 7.75
CA GLN A 54 1.33 5.68 8.51
C GLN A 54 0.80 6.72 9.50
N GLU A 55 1.69 7.42 10.21
CA GLU A 55 1.29 8.48 11.15
C GLU A 55 0.58 9.64 10.42
N GLY A 56 1.10 10.06 9.27
CA GLY A 56 0.42 11.06 8.43
C GLY A 56 -1.01 10.65 8.03
N ALA A 57 -1.20 9.37 7.68
CA ALA A 57 -2.53 8.84 7.38
C ALA A 57 -3.46 8.82 8.61
N LYS A 58 -2.92 8.46 9.79
CA LYS A 58 -3.67 8.49 11.06
C LYS A 58 -4.07 9.92 11.45
N ASP A 59 -3.18 10.89 11.24
CA ASP A 59 -3.48 12.29 11.53
C ASP A 59 -4.55 12.84 10.58
N TYR A 60 -4.52 12.47 9.31
CA TYR A 60 -5.59 12.79 8.38
C TYR A 60 -6.93 12.19 8.83
N GLN A 61 -6.97 10.93 9.22
CA GLN A 61 -8.17 10.27 9.71
C GLN A 61 -8.70 10.92 11.00
N LYS A 62 -7.83 11.35 11.94
CA LYS A 62 -8.21 12.09 13.15
C LYS A 62 -8.83 13.45 12.82
N ALA A 63 -8.33 14.12 11.78
CA ALA A 63 -8.88 15.40 11.32
C ALA A 63 -10.23 15.23 10.59
N HIS A 64 -10.51 14.03 10.07
CA HIS A 64 -11.71 13.70 9.30
C HIS A 64 -12.47 12.49 9.89
N PRO A 65 -12.85 12.53 11.18
CA PRO A 65 -13.36 11.35 11.89
C PRO A 65 -14.75 10.91 11.42
N ALA A 66 -15.46 11.78 10.71
CA ALA A 66 -16.79 11.47 10.15
C ALA A 66 -16.72 10.75 8.80
N ASP A 67 -15.59 10.84 8.07
CA ASP A 67 -15.51 10.44 6.67
C ASP A 67 -15.28 8.93 6.52
N PHE A 68 -14.40 8.34 7.34
CA PHE A 68 -14.04 6.91 7.27
C PHE A 68 -13.40 6.40 8.56
N ASP A 69 -13.45 5.08 8.74
CA ASP A 69 -12.65 4.36 9.73
C ASP A 69 -11.42 3.75 9.04
N MET A 70 -10.28 3.65 9.76
CA MET A 70 -9.05 3.12 9.19
C MET A 70 -8.50 1.95 10.01
N ILE A 71 -8.10 0.89 9.31
CA ILE A 71 -7.32 -0.22 9.84
C ILE A 71 -5.92 -0.14 9.21
N THR A 72 -4.87 -0.12 10.03
CA THR A 72 -3.49 -0.06 9.53
C THR A 72 -2.75 -1.33 9.87
N ASN A 73 -1.94 -1.83 8.94
CA ASN A 73 -1.02 -2.94 9.18
C ASN A 73 0.19 -2.85 8.24
N GLY A 74 1.26 -3.56 8.55
CA GLY A 74 2.46 -3.65 7.74
C GLY A 74 3.29 -4.88 8.08
N ILE A 75 4.32 -5.11 7.29
CA ILE A 75 5.23 -6.25 7.43
C ILE A 75 6.44 -5.88 8.30
N LYS A 76 7.21 -6.89 8.74
CA LYS A 76 8.36 -6.69 9.63
C LYS A 76 9.64 -6.34 8.88
N ASN A 77 9.80 -6.83 7.67
CA ASN A 77 10.94 -6.56 6.79
C ASN A 77 10.46 -6.33 5.34
N GLU A 78 11.32 -5.73 4.53
CA GLU A 78 10.96 -5.26 3.18
C GLU A 78 10.69 -6.37 2.16
N THR A 79 11.05 -7.62 2.47
CA THR A 79 10.94 -8.77 1.55
C THR A 79 9.85 -9.77 1.92
N ASP A 80 9.13 -9.57 3.04
CA ASP A 80 8.10 -10.51 3.52
C ASP A 80 6.78 -10.34 2.73
N THR A 81 6.85 -10.71 1.47
CA THR A 81 5.70 -10.66 0.54
C THR A 81 4.55 -11.57 0.99
N ALA A 82 4.88 -12.73 1.61
CA ALA A 82 3.87 -13.66 2.08
C ALA A 82 3.03 -13.04 3.21
N ALA A 83 3.68 -12.43 4.21
CA ALA A 83 2.96 -11.73 5.27
C ALA A 83 2.11 -10.57 4.73
N GLN A 84 2.56 -9.86 3.70
CA GLN A 84 1.76 -8.78 3.12
C GLN A 84 0.52 -9.31 2.38
N ILE A 85 0.62 -10.46 1.70
CA ILE A 85 -0.53 -11.15 1.09
C ILE A 85 -1.54 -11.54 2.17
N ASP A 86 -1.07 -12.06 3.31
CA ASP A 86 -1.96 -12.43 4.43
C ASP A 86 -2.66 -11.20 5.03
N ILE A 87 -1.97 -10.08 5.15
CA ILE A 87 -2.58 -8.81 5.58
C ILE A 87 -3.70 -8.40 4.61
N VAL A 88 -3.48 -8.46 3.30
CA VAL A 88 -4.53 -8.16 2.32
C VAL A 88 -5.72 -9.12 2.43
N ASN A 89 -5.47 -10.44 2.62
CA ASN A 89 -6.54 -11.39 2.86
C ASN A 89 -7.35 -11.06 4.13
N GLN A 90 -6.69 -10.62 5.20
CA GLN A 90 -7.37 -10.16 6.43
C GLN A 90 -8.23 -8.91 6.17
N MET A 91 -7.76 -7.96 5.35
CA MET A 91 -8.57 -6.80 4.96
C MET A 91 -9.82 -7.21 4.17
N ILE A 92 -9.70 -8.20 3.26
CA ILE A 92 -10.85 -8.76 2.53
C ILE A 92 -11.85 -9.40 3.50
N LEU A 93 -11.39 -10.23 4.44
CA LEU A 93 -12.24 -10.86 5.45
C LEU A 93 -12.92 -9.85 6.37
N SER A 94 -12.23 -8.75 6.68
CA SER A 94 -12.76 -7.63 7.47
C SER A 94 -13.75 -6.74 6.69
N LYS A 95 -14.01 -7.07 5.42
CA LYS A 95 -14.94 -6.36 4.54
C LYS A 95 -14.67 -4.86 4.49
N VAL A 96 -13.40 -4.48 4.34
CA VAL A 96 -13.06 -3.07 4.13
C VAL A 96 -13.64 -2.57 2.80
N ASN A 97 -13.95 -1.29 2.70
CA ASN A 97 -14.48 -0.68 1.47
C ASN A 97 -13.35 -0.32 0.49
N ALA A 98 -12.18 0.00 1.03
CA ALA A 98 -10.99 0.32 0.22
C ALA A 98 -9.71 -0.22 0.86
N ILE A 99 -8.72 -0.52 0.04
CA ILE A 99 -7.36 -0.85 0.43
C ILE A 99 -6.41 0.15 -0.22
N VAL A 100 -5.59 0.81 0.61
CA VAL A 100 -4.45 1.63 0.16
C VAL A 100 -3.19 0.83 0.50
N ILE A 101 -2.37 0.49 -0.51
CA ILE A 101 -1.23 -0.42 -0.33
C ILE A 101 0.06 0.11 -0.93
N ALA A 102 1.15 0.04 -0.12
CA ALA A 102 2.53 0.12 -0.59
C ALA A 102 3.06 -1.32 -0.79
N PRO A 103 3.07 -1.88 -2.00
CA PRO A 103 3.38 -3.29 -2.20
C PRO A 103 4.87 -3.59 -2.03
N ALA A 104 5.19 -4.67 -1.30
CA ALA A 104 6.55 -5.17 -1.11
C ALA A 104 7.15 -5.76 -2.40
N ASP A 105 6.31 -6.22 -3.32
CA ASP A 105 6.69 -6.73 -4.64
C ASP A 105 5.73 -6.19 -5.69
N SER A 106 6.24 -5.84 -6.88
CA SER A 106 5.43 -5.23 -7.94
C SER A 106 4.50 -6.20 -8.65
N LYS A 107 4.74 -7.52 -8.59
CA LYS A 107 3.98 -8.56 -9.31
C LYS A 107 3.21 -9.49 -8.38
N ALA A 108 3.84 -9.95 -7.31
CA ALA A 108 3.30 -10.99 -6.43
C ALA A 108 1.98 -10.57 -5.76
N LEU A 109 1.82 -9.27 -5.42
CA LEU A 109 0.61 -8.77 -4.77
C LEU A 109 -0.60 -8.68 -5.71
N VAL A 110 -0.40 -8.63 -7.03
CA VAL A 110 -1.49 -8.39 -7.99
C VAL A 110 -2.59 -9.47 -7.88
N THR A 111 -2.23 -10.71 -7.60
CA THR A 111 -3.22 -11.80 -7.49
C THR A 111 -4.16 -11.62 -6.29
N VAL A 112 -3.65 -11.26 -5.12
CA VAL A 112 -4.49 -11.03 -3.95
C VAL A 112 -5.28 -9.71 -4.07
N LEU A 113 -4.71 -8.69 -4.72
CA LEU A 113 -5.42 -7.44 -5.01
C LEU A 113 -6.54 -7.64 -6.04
N LYS A 114 -6.38 -8.59 -6.99
CA LYS A 114 -7.48 -9.01 -7.87
C LYS A 114 -8.65 -9.58 -7.05
N LYS A 115 -8.37 -10.45 -6.07
CA LYS A 115 -9.41 -10.97 -5.16
C LYS A 115 -10.12 -9.84 -4.40
N ALA A 116 -9.38 -8.86 -3.91
CA ALA A 116 -9.96 -7.69 -3.24
C ALA A 116 -10.90 -6.92 -4.19
N SER A 117 -10.44 -6.63 -5.42
CA SER A 117 -11.25 -5.94 -6.43
C SER A 117 -12.49 -6.73 -6.84
N ASP A 118 -12.39 -8.06 -6.99
CA ASP A 118 -13.52 -8.94 -7.31
C ASP A 118 -14.55 -9.00 -6.16
N ALA A 119 -14.11 -8.78 -4.92
CA ALA A 119 -14.97 -8.62 -3.74
C ALA A 119 -15.59 -7.21 -3.63
N GLY A 120 -15.40 -6.35 -4.62
CA GLY A 120 -15.93 -4.98 -4.64
C GLY A 120 -15.10 -3.94 -3.85
N ILE A 121 -13.93 -4.32 -3.34
CA ILE A 121 -13.05 -3.43 -2.58
C ILE A 121 -12.28 -2.53 -3.55
N LYS A 122 -12.32 -1.22 -3.33
CA LYS A 122 -11.50 -0.27 -4.08
C LYS A 122 -10.03 -0.40 -3.69
N VAL A 123 -9.13 -0.43 -4.66
CA VAL A 123 -7.69 -0.53 -4.39
C VAL A 123 -6.98 0.70 -4.92
N VAL A 124 -6.09 1.28 -4.09
CA VAL A 124 -5.17 2.36 -4.47
C VAL A 124 -3.75 1.89 -4.18
N ASN A 125 -2.90 1.94 -5.17
CA ASN A 125 -1.48 1.61 -5.06
C ASN A 125 -0.67 2.87 -4.73
N ILE A 126 0.17 2.81 -3.70
CA ILE A 126 1.07 3.91 -3.32
C ILE A 126 2.53 3.46 -3.30
N ASP A 127 3.47 4.42 -3.28
CA ASP A 127 4.93 4.24 -3.13
C ASP A 127 5.58 3.37 -4.22
N ASN A 128 5.45 2.05 -4.14
CA ASN A 128 6.00 1.13 -5.14
C ASN A 128 4.92 0.73 -6.15
N ARG A 129 5.16 1.01 -7.42
CA ARG A 129 4.19 0.77 -8.48
C ARG A 129 4.04 -0.72 -8.79
N LEU A 130 2.80 -1.20 -8.82
CA LEU A 130 2.47 -2.52 -9.34
C LEU A 130 2.82 -2.61 -10.83
N ASP A 131 3.22 -3.80 -11.27
CA ASP A 131 3.62 -4.05 -12.67
C ASP A 131 2.43 -3.85 -13.61
N PRO A 132 2.50 -2.87 -14.54
CA PRO A 132 1.38 -2.55 -15.42
C PRO A 132 1.05 -3.68 -16.39
N GLY A 133 2.04 -4.52 -16.77
CA GLY A 133 1.81 -5.67 -17.63
C GLY A 133 1.01 -6.76 -16.92
N VAL A 134 1.32 -7.01 -15.64
CA VAL A 134 0.57 -7.98 -14.81
C VAL A 134 -0.82 -7.45 -14.48
N LEU A 135 -0.97 -6.16 -14.17
CA LEU A 135 -2.30 -5.54 -13.99
C LEU A 135 -3.16 -5.72 -15.24
N LYS A 136 -2.62 -5.38 -16.41
CA LYS A 136 -3.31 -5.53 -17.71
C LYS A 136 -3.70 -6.97 -17.98
N SER A 137 -2.82 -7.94 -17.73
CA SER A 137 -3.10 -9.37 -17.96
C SER A 137 -4.24 -9.91 -17.09
N LYS A 138 -4.53 -9.25 -15.98
CA LYS A 138 -5.61 -9.60 -15.04
C LYS A 138 -6.84 -8.69 -15.15
N ASN A 139 -6.90 -7.82 -16.17
CA ASN A 139 -7.95 -6.82 -16.35
C ASN A 139 -8.18 -5.97 -15.08
N LEU A 140 -7.09 -5.52 -14.46
CA LEU A 140 -7.10 -4.65 -13.29
C LEU A 140 -6.68 -3.23 -13.68
N ASP A 141 -7.47 -2.26 -13.24
CA ASP A 141 -7.12 -0.84 -13.27
C ASP A 141 -7.02 -0.35 -11.83
N ILE A 142 -5.79 -0.23 -11.33
CA ILE A 142 -5.48 0.23 -9.96
C ILE A 142 -4.72 1.55 -10.09
N PRO A 143 -5.29 2.68 -9.62
CA PRO A 143 -4.61 3.97 -9.66
C PRO A 143 -3.36 3.94 -8.80
N PHE A 144 -2.31 4.62 -9.28
CA PHE A 144 -1.03 4.76 -8.58
C PHE A 144 -0.80 6.20 -8.13
N VAL A 145 -0.39 6.35 -6.88
CA VAL A 145 0.07 7.62 -6.30
C VAL A 145 1.48 7.45 -5.77
N GLY A 146 2.42 8.17 -6.34
CA GLY A 146 3.83 8.10 -5.94
C GLY A 146 4.72 8.99 -6.80
N PRO A 147 6.01 9.10 -6.45
CA PRO A 147 6.97 9.93 -7.16
C PRO A 147 7.45 9.30 -8.47
N ASP A 148 8.03 10.13 -9.33
CA ASP A 148 8.88 9.67 -10.43
C ASP A 148 10.26 9.27 -9.88
N ASN A 149 10.40 7.97 -9.59
CA ASN A 149 11.59 7.42 -8.95
C ASN A 149 12.85 7.54 -9.82
N ARG A 150 12.74 7.40 -11.16
CA ARG A 150 13.90 7.50 -12.06
C ARG A 150 14.41 8.94 -12.13
N LYS A 151 13.49 9.90 -12.26
CA LYS A 151 13.83 11.33 -12.26
C LYS A 151 14.42 11.76 -10.92
N GLY A 152 13.82 11.35 -9.79
CA GLY A 152 14.33 11.69 -8.48
C GLY A 152 15.74 11.14 -8.24
N ALA A 153 16.00 9.87 -8.56
CA ALA A 153 17.31 9.26 -8.43
C ALA A 153 18.34 9.91 -9.37
N LYS A 154 17.94 10.24 -10.59
CA LYS A 154 18.83 10.98 -11.52
C LYS A 154 19.24 12.33 -10.95
N LEU A 155 18.35 13.10 -10.35
CA LEU A 155 18.67 14.38 -9.71
C LEU A 155 19.70 14.22 -8.59
N VAL A 156 19.59 13.18 -7.77
CA VAL A 156 20.59 12.85 -6.72
C VAL A 156 21.93 12.50 -7.34
N GLY A 157 21.93 11.65 -8.37
CA GLY A 157 23.15 11.30 -9.11
C GLY A 157 23.81 12.53 -9.78
N ASP A 158 23.03 13.39 -10.44
CA ASP A 158 23.52 14.63 -11.05
C ASP A 158 24.14 15.59 -10.01
N TYR A 159 23.60 15.61 -8.79
CA TYR A 159 24.17 16.40 -7.69
C TYR A 159 25.53 15.83 -7.24
N LEU A 160 25.62 14.50 -7.05
CA LEU A 160 26.87 13.83 -6.70
C LEU A 160 27.94 14.06 -7.78
N ALA A 161 27.58 13.90 -9.05
CA ALA A 161 28.50 14.04 -10.18
C ALA A 161 29.21 15.40 -10.23
N LYS A 162 28.57 16.49 -9.75
CA LYS A 162 29.20 17.82 -9.65
C LYS A 162 30.37 17.89 -8.68
N GLN A 163 30.49 16.91 -7.79
CA GLN A 163 31.54 16.85 -6.76
C GLN A 163 32.63 15.82 -7.10
N MET A 164 32.57 15.22 -8.29
CA MET A 164 33.42 14.13 -8.72
C MET A 164 34.06 14.44 -10.09
N SER A 165 35.04 13.62 -10.48
CA SER A 165 35.73 13.71 -11.77
C SER A 165 35.35 12.54 -12.67
N ALA A 166 35.30 12.78 -13.98
CA ALA A 166 35.09 11.70 -14.95
C ALA A 166 36.13 10.57 -14.76
N GLY A 167 35.66 9.33 -14.80
CA GLY A 167 36.47 8.16 -14.53
C GLY A 167 36.48 7.69 -13.06
N ASP A 168 35.99 8.51 -12.12
CA ASP A 168 35.83 8.09 -10.73
C ASP A 168 34.92 6.87 -10.61
N LYS A 169 35.26 5.96 -9.68
CA LYS A 169 34.53 4.73 -9.44
C LYS A 169 33.39 4.93 -8.46
N VAL A 170 32.22 4.43 -8.80
CA VAL A 170 31.00 4.48 -7.97
C VAL A 170 30.38 3.10 -7.80
N GLY A 171 29.81 2.85 -6.61
CA GLY A 171 28.96 1.71 -6.33
C GLY A 171 27.50 2.12 -6.18
N ILE A 172 26.58 1.24 -6.55
CA ILE A 172 25.14 1.43 -6.37
C ILE A 172 24.61 0.33 -5.45
N ILE A 173 23.93 0.74 -4.36
CA ILE A 173 23.24 -0.17 -3.45
C ILE A 173 21.75 -0.04 -3.78
N GLU A 174 21.24 -1.01 -4.54
CA GLU A 174 19.83 -1.01 -4.96
C GLU A 174 18.91 -1.63 -3.91
N GLY A 175 17.62 -1.34 -4.01
CA GLY A 175 16.60 -1.96 -3.17
C GLY A 175 16.25 -3.38 -3.60
N VAL A 176 15.04 -3.85 -3.24
CA VAL A 176 14.53 -5.15 -3.67
C VAL A 176 14.35 -5.18 -5.19
N PRO A 177 15.07 -6.02 -5.93
CA PRO A 177 15.13 -5.97 -7.40
C PRO A 177 13.80 -6.25 -8.11
N THR A 178 12.86 -6.90 -7.44
CA THR A 178 11.52 -7.20 -7.97
C THR A 178 10.55 -6.02 -7.84
N THR A 179 11.01 -4.89 -7.29
CA THR A 179 10.19 -3.69 -7.11
C THR A 179 10.47 -2.65 -8.19
N THR A 180 9.42 -2.05 -8.74
CA THR A 180 9.52 -1.03 -9.78
C THR A 180 10.32 0.20 -9.33
N ASN A 181 10.17 0.63 -8.06
CA ASN A 181 10.91 1.77 -7.53
C ASN A 181 12.41 1.49 -7.41
N ALA A 182 12.84 0.27 -7.03
CA ALA A 182 14.26 -0.10 -7.02
C ALA A 182 14.85 -0.02 -8.44
N GLN A 183 14.19 -0.66 -9.40
CA GLN A 183 14.61 -0.65 -10.80
C GLN A 183 14.72 0.77 -11.36
N GLN A 184 13.73 1.62 -11.09
CA GLN A 184 13.71 3.00 -11.55
C GLN A 184 14.79 3.87 -10.88
N ARG A 185 15.01 3.74 -9.56
CA ARG A 185 16.07 4.48 -8.86
C ARG A 185 17.44 4.06 -9.36
N THR A 186 17.69 2.75 -9.49
CA THR A 186 18.94 2.23 -10.08
C THR A 186 19.16 2.75 -11.50
N ALA A 187 18.11 2.77 -12.35
CA ALA A 187 18.21 3.33 -13.69
C ALA A 187 18.52 4.84 -13.66
N GLY A 188 17.89 5.60 -12.78
CA GLY A 188 18.16 7.04 -12.65
C GLY A 188 19.59 7.35 -12.19
N PHE A 189 20.13 6.57 -11.25
CA PHE A 189 21.55 6.67 -10.86
C PHE A 189 22.48 6.35 -12.01
N LYS A 190 22.22 5.29 -12.77
CA LYS A 190 23.01 4.92 -13.97
C LYS A 190 22.97 6.06 -15.00
N ASP A 191 21.78 6.60 -15.33
CA ASP A 191 21.63 7.70 -16.26
C ASP A 191 22.52 8.91 -15.88
N ALA A 192 22.59 9.23 -14.57
CA ALA A 192 23.41 10.36 -14.10
C ALA A 192 24.91 10.06 -14.15
N MET A 193 25.31 8.86 -13.71
CA MET A 193 26.72 8.46 -13.68
C MET A 193 27.29 8.30 -15.08
N ASP A 194 26.54 7.68 -15.99
CA ASP A 194 26.93 7.52 -17.38
C ASP A 194 27.08 8.88 -18.10
N ALA A 195 26.13 9.80 -17.88
CA ALA A 195 26.19 11.13 -18.46
C ALA A 195 27.37 11.95 -17.95
N ALA A 196 27.85 11.70 -16.73
CA ALA A 196 29.00 12.36 -16.14
C ALA A 196 30.34 11.62 -16.39
N GLY A 197 30.33 10.48 -17.12
CA GLY A 197 31.52 9.71 -17.42
C GLY A 197 32.12 8.95 -16.22
N MET A 198 31.32 8.68 -15.18
CA MET A 198 31.72 7.91 -14.01
C MET A 198 31.79 6.40 -14.34
N LYS A 199 32.57 5.66 -13.58
CA LYS A 199 32.67 4.19 -13.72
C LYS A 199 31.83 3.51 -12.64
N ILE A 200 30.67 2.95 -13.02
CA ILE A 200 29.88 2.11 -12.14
C ILE A 200 30.58 0.75 -12.05
N VAL A 201 31.21 0.45 -10.91
CA VAL A 201 31.99 -0.78 -10.72
C VAL A 201 31.21 -1.89 -10.06
N SER A 202 30.15 -1.58 -9.32
CA SER A 202 29.31 -2.58 -8.66
C SER A 202 27.87 -2.07 -8.50
N VAL A 203 26.92 -3.01 -8.65
CA VAL A 203 25.49 -2.79 -8.35
C VAL A 203 25.01 -4.01 -7.58
N GLN A 204 24.66 -3.84 -6.30
CA GLN A 204 24.22 -4.93 -5.43
C GLN A 204 23.02 -4.52 -4.60
N SER A 205 22.15 -5.51 -4.30
CA SER A 205 20.95 -5.23 -3.51
C SER A 205 21.24 -5.24 -2.00
N GLY A 206 20.82 -4.15 -1.32
CA GLY A 206 20.72 -4.05 0.13
C GLY A 206 19.28 -4.24 0.61
N ASN A 207 18.34 -4.67 -0.25
CA ASN A 207 16.98 -5.04 0.08
C ASN A 207 16.18 -4.00 0.88
N TRP A 208 16.55 -2.71 0.80
CA TRP A 208 15.99 -1.59 1.56
C TRP A 208 16.35 -1.59 3.06
N GLU A 209 17.21 -2.50 3.52
CA GLU A 209 17.54 -2.72 4.94
C GLU A 209 18.88 -2.11 5.33
N ILE A 210 19.00 -1.64 6.58
CA ILE A 210 20.23 -0.99 7.10
C ILE A 210 21.40 -1.97 7.13
N ASP A 211 21.21 -3.14 7.71
CA ASP A 211 22.24 -4.17 7.87
C ASP A 211 22.71 -4.73 6.54
N GLN A 212 21.80 -4.94 5.60
CA GLN A 212 22.14 -5.39 4.25
C GLN A 212 22.89 -4.29 3.48
N GLY A 213 22.45 -3.02 3.62
CA GLY A 213 23.17 -1.88 3.07
C GLY A 213 24.60 -1.77 3.59
N GLN A 214 24.81 -1.95 4.91
CA GLN A 214 26.14 -1.98 5.52
C GLN A 214 27.00 -3.13 4.95
N LYS A 215 26.45 -4.34 4.91
CA LYS A 215 27.14 -5.53 4.38
C LYS A 215 27.60 -5.34 2.95
N VAL A 216 26.69 -4.86 2.09
CA VAL A 216 26.99 -4.61 0.66
C VAL A 216 28.04 -3.51 0.51
N ALA A 217 27.92 -2.42 1.25
CA ALA A 217 28.89 -1.33 1.23
C ALA A 217 30.29 -1.81 1.66
N SER A 218 30.39 -2.58 2.75
CA SER A 218 31.65 -3.15 3.21
C SER A 218 32.29 -4.05 2.15
N ALA A 219 31.51 -4.87 1.47
CA ALA A 219 32.00 -5.72 0.38
C ALA A 219 32.54 -4.89 -0.80
N MET A 220 31.80 -3.84 -1.21
CA MET A 220 32.22 -2.95 -2.29
C MET A 220 33.51 -2.18 -1.94
N LEU A 221 33.65 -1.68 -0.71
CA LEU A 221 34.85 -0.98 -0.26
C LEU A 221 36.07 -1.90 -0.21
N SER A 222 35.89 -3.16 0.19
CA SER A 222 36.97 -4.15 0.19
C SER A 222 37.38 -4.56 -1.23
N GLU A 223 36.42 -4.71 -2.14
CA GLU A 223 36.69 -5.14 -3.53
C GLU A 223 37.27 -3.99 -4.39
N TYR A 224 36.88 -2.75 -4.10
CA TYR A 224 37.29 -1.55 -4.82
C TYR A 224 37.86 -0.51 -3.85
N PRO A 225 39.15 -0.64 -3.43
CA PRO A 225 39.74 0.32 -2.46
C PRO A 225 39.84 1.77 -2.97
N ASP A 226 39.72 1.98 -4.28
CA ASP A 226 39.69 3.31 -4.92
C ASP A 226 38.25 3.79 -5.23
N LEU A 227 37.22 3.17 -4.64
CA LEU A 227 35.83 3.61 -4.74
C LEU A 227 35.68 5.02 -4.18
N LYS A 228 35.06 5.92 -4.93
CA LYS A 228 34.91 7.33 -4.54
C LYS A 228 33.56 7.63 -3.91
N ALA A 229 32.49 6.94 -4.32
CA ALA A 229 31.16 7.18 -3.81
C ALA A 229 30.28 5.93 -3.86
N LEU A 230 29.27 5.93 -2.99
CA LEU A 230 28.18 4.96 -2.96
C LEU A 230 26.85 5.70 -3.16
N LEU A 231 26.01 5.23 -4.05
CA LEU A 231 24.64 5.67 -4.27
C LEU A 231 23.69 4.62 -3.68
N ALA A 232 22.94 4.99 -2.66
CA ALA A 232 21.98 4.10 -2.01
C ALA A 232 20.55 4.42 -2.43
N GLY A 233 19.76 3.39 -2.71
CA GLY A 233 18.39 3.52 -3.18
C GLY A 233 17.40 4.06 -2.14
N ASN A 234 17.73 4.02 -0.83
CA ASN A 234 16.95 4.62 0.26
C ASN A 234 17.85 5.01 1.44
N ASP A 235 17.25 5.70 2.44
CA ASP A 235 17.96 6.19 3.62
C ASP A 235 18.49 5.06 4.51
N ASN A 236 17.73 3.98 4.69
CA ASN A 236 18.17 2.82 5.47
C ASN A 236 19.48 2.24 4.94
N MET A 237 19.55 1.95 3.65
CA MET A 237 20.78 1.44 3.03
C MET A 237 21.90 2.48 3.06
N ALA A 238 21.59 3.77 2.95
CA ALA A 238 22.56 4.86 3.07
C ALA A 238 23.16 4.92 4.48
N LEU A 239 22.35 4.81 5.54
CA LEU A 239 22.81 4.72 6.93
C LEU A 239 23.72 3.50 7.17
N GLY A 240 23.34 2.36 6.58
CA GLY A 240 24.20 1.16 6.58
C GLY A 240 25.54 1.41 5.87
N ALA A 241 25.50 2.05 4.69
CA ALA A 241 26.71 2.39 3.94
C ALA A 241 27.61 3.37 4.70
N VAL A 242 27.05 4.39 5.36
CA VAL A 242 27.81 5.31 6.22
C VAL A 242 28.52 4.55 7.35
N SER A 243 27.85 3.57 7.97
CA SER A 243 28.47 2.73 9.02
C SER A 243 29.65 1.91 8.46
N ALA A 244 29.53 1.36 7.24
CA ALA A 244 30.61 0.64 6.57
C ALA A 244 31.80 1.55 6.24
N VAL A 245 31.54 2.75 5.69
CA VAL A 245 32.59 3.74 5.34
C VAL A 245 33.35 4.22 6.58
N ARG A 246 32.67 4.38 7.74
CA ARG A 246 33.34 4.78 8.99
C ARG A 246 34.20 3.69 9.60
N ALA A 247 33.94 2.42 9.26
CA ALA A 247 34.69 1.27 9.77
C ALA A 247 35.87 0.86 8.87
N ALA A 248 35.91 1.36 7.64
CA ALA A 248 36.98 1.12 6.68
C ALA A 248 38.12 2.15 6.81
#